data_e4e3aee26121820c0a0bb608dec2724f
#
_entry.id   e4e3aee26121820c0a0bb608dec2724f
#
_cell.length_a   1.000
_cell.length_b   1.000
_cell.length_c   1.000
_cell.angle_alpha   90.00
_cell.angle_beta   90.00
_cell.angle_gamma   90.00
#
_symmetry.space_group_name_H-M   'P 1'
#
loop_
_entity.id
_entity.type
_entity.pdbx_description
1 polymer ?
#
loop_
_entity_poly.entity_id
_entity_poly.type
_entity_poly.pdbx_seq_one_letter_code
_entity_poly.pdbx_strand_id
1 'polypeptide(L)'
;MTFAGFVLLSLCDYPGCVASVLFTQGCNFRCPWCHNPHLVPATPPDGAVAHDEDAVVDMLASRRTRVEGVVVTGGEPTLHAAELSAFLRRLRALGLRIKLDTNGSRPEVLRALFDERLLDYVAMDIKAPWARYAALTGLPACDVAALQDSVALIAGSGVAHQFRTTRVDPLLSESDYEAIRQQIPNGSPHVWQTFRPDVCLAPDFLSTDLHR
;
A
#
# COMPACT_ATOMS: atom_id res chain seq x y z
N MET A 1 -1.24 2.87 16.72
CA MET A 1 -1.63 2.23 15.44
C MET A 1 -1.91 0.77 15.68
N THR A 2 -2.90 0.18 14.98
CA THR A 2 -3.30 -1.22 15.15
C THR A 2 -2.88 -2.03 13.93
N PHE A 3 -2.29 -3.21 14.15
CA PHE A 3 -1.94 -4.16 13.11
C PHE A 3 -2.90 -5.34 13.12
N ALA A 4 -3.53 -5.61 11.98
CA ALA A 4 -4.44 -6.75 11.81
C ALA A 4 -3.70 -8.08 11.65
N GLY A 5 -2.40 -8.05 11.42
CA GLY A 5 -1.57 -9.24 11.28
C GLY A 5 -0.19 -8.94 10.70
N PHE A 6 0.60 -9.98 10.56
CA PHE A 6 1.94 -9.89 9.96
C PHE A 6 2.35 -11.21 9.31
N VAL A 7 3.22 -11.10 8.31
CA VAL A 7 3.99 -12.22 7.76
C VAL A 7 5.39 -12.15 8.32
N LEU A 8 5.81 -13.21 8.98
CA LEU A 8 7.10 -13.23 9.70
C LEU A 8 8.31 -13.16 8.79
N LEU A 9 8.20 -13.71 7.56
CA LEU A 9 9.27 -13.72 6.57
C LEU A 9 8.68 -13.75 5.17
N SER A 10 9.07 -12.79 4.34
CA SER A 10 8.74 -12.71 2.92
C SER A 10 10.01 -12.49 2.11
N LEU A 11 10.08 -13.14 0.94
CA LEU A 11 11.14 -13.00 -0.06
C LEU A 11 10.69 -12.20 -1.29
N CYS A 12 9.42 -11.79 -1.35
CA CYS A 12 8.83 -11.14 -2.53
C CYS A 12 8.27 -9.74 -2.27
N ASP A 13 7.96 -9.39 -1.02
CA ASP A 13 7.29 -8.13 -0.71
C ASP A 13 8.26 -6.93 -0.64
N TYR A 14 9.56 -7.18 -0.43
CA TYR A 14 10.58 -6.13 -0.47
C TYR A 14 11.67 -6.50 -1.49
N PRO A 15 11.77 -5.80 -2.64
CA PRO A 15 12.78 -6.10 -3.65
C PRO A 15 14.20 -6.14 -3.10
N GLY A 16 14.87 -7.29 -3.24
CA GLY A 16 16.26 -7.49 -2.79
C GLY A 16 16.45 -7.50 -1.27
N CYS A 17 15.39 -7.78 -0.49
CA CYS A 17 15.45 -7.77 0.96
C CYS A 17 14.57 -8.88 1.56
N VAL A 18 15.13 -9.68 2.46
CA VAL A 18 14.31 -10.58 3.30
C VAL A 18 13.62 -9.75 4.36
N ALA A 19 12.28 -9.70 4.33
CA ALA A 19 11.52 -8.77 5.16
C ALA A 19 10.37 -9.43 5.92
N SER A 20 9.99 -8.86 7.06
CA SER A 20 8.67 -9.09 7.64
C SER A 20 7.65 -8.13 7.01
N VAL A 21 6.38 -8.54 6.93
CA VAL A 21 5.30 -7.70 6.40
C VAL A 21 4.28 -7.44 7.49
N LEU A 22 3.92 -6.18 7.68
CA LEU A 22 2.98 -5.71 8.70
C LEU A 22 1.75 -5.12 8.02
N PHE A 23 0.56 -5.55 8.45
CA PHE A 23 -0.71 -5.11 7.88
C PHE A 23 -1.44 -4.17 8.85
N THR A 24 -1.51 -2.88 8.52
CA THR A 24 -2.28 -1.89 9.29
C THR A 24 -3.78 -2.04 9.05
N GLN A 25 -4.58 -1.71 10.05
CA GLN A 25 -6.04 -1.69 9.95
C GLN A 25 -6.52 -0.31 9.46
N GLY A 26 -7.56 -0.31 8.65
CA GLY A 26 -8.20 0.88 8.10
C GLY A 26 -7.69 1.27 6.71
N CYS A 27 -8.61 1.55 5.80
CA CYS A 27 -8.32 2.10 4.48
C CYS A 27 -9.39 3.13 4.12
N ASN A 28 -8.98 4.21 3.48
CA ASN A 28 -9.91 5.22 2.95
C ASN A 28 -10.48 4.86 1.58
N PHE A 29 -9.90 3.87 0.88
CA PHE A 29 -10.43 3.37 -0.40
C PHE A 29 -11.35 2.16 -0.18
N ARG A 30 -12.23 1.92 -1.15
CA ARG A 30 -13.20 0.80 -1.20
C ARG A 30 -13.13 0.13 -2.57
N CYS A 31 -11.88 -0.14 -3.04
CA CYS A 31 -11.67 -0.78 -4.34
C CYS A 31 -12.39 -2.12 -4.41
N PRO A 32 -13.27 -2.39 -5.39
CA PRO A 32 -14.01 -3.64 -5.50
C PRO A 32 -13.10 -4.87 -5.51
N TRP A 33 -11.92 -4.76 -6.10
CA TRP A 33 -10.91 -5.82 -6.21
C TRP A 33 -9.93 -5.89 -5.03
N CYS A 34 -10.24 -5.26 -3.89
CA CYS A 34 -9.34 -5.28 -2.74
C CYS A 34 -9.12 -6.72 -2.25
N HIS A 35 -7.87 -7.19 -2.23
CA HIS A 35 -7.49 -8.52 -1.76
C HIS A 35 -7.51 -8.66 -0.23
N ASN A 36 -7.61 -7.54 0.51
CA ASN A 36 -7.65 -7.51 1.97
C ASN A 36 -8.91 -6.78 2.47
N PRO A 37 -10.12 -7.23 2.13
CA PRO A 37 -11.35 -6.51 2.47
C PRO A 37 -11.55 -6.35 3.98
N HIS A 38 -11.04 -7.27 4.78
CA HIS A 38 -11.08 -7.22 6.25
C HIS A 38 -10.23 -6.09 6.85
N LEU A 39 -9.27 -5.54 6.09
CA LEU A 39 -8.44 -4.41 6.51
C LEU A 39 -9.08 -3.04 6.19
N VAL A 40 -10.17 -3.03 5.42
CA VAL A 40 -10.79 -1.77 4.98
C VAL A 40 -11.53 -1.04 6.12
N PRO A 41 -12.27 -1.72 7.03
CA PRO A 41 -12.86 -1.06 8.19
C PRO A 41 -11.81 -0.40 9.08
N ALA A 42 -12.17 0.70 9.75
CA ALA A 42 -11.27 1.40 10.68
C ALA A 42 -10.94 0.58 11.94
N THR A 43 -11.82 -0.33 12.31
CA THR A 43 -11.63 -1.27 13.41
C THR A 43 -11.63 -2.71 12.89
N PRO A 44 -10.84 -3.60 13.48
CA PRO A 44 -10.86 -5.01 13.13
C PRO A 44 -12.29 -5.59 13.29
N PRO A 45 -12.67 -6.59 12.47
CA PRO A 45 -13.91 -7.34 12.69
C PRO A 45 -13.94 -8.00 14.06
N ASP A 46 -15.15 -8.26 14.58
CA ASP A 46 -15.34 -8.95 15.86
C ASP A 46 -14.62 -10.30 15.86
N GLY A 47 -13.87 -10.55 16.94
CA GLY A 47 -13.08 -11.78 17.11
C GLY A 47 -11.77 -11.84 16.31
N ALA A 48 -11.44 -10.82 15.53
CA ALA A 48 -10.14 -10.75 14.84
C ALA A 48 -9.02 -10.46 15.86
N VAL A 49 -7.88 -11.13 15.67
CA VAL A 49 -6.67 -10.84 16.43
C VAL A 49 -6.08 -9.54 15.93
N ALA A 50 -5.85 -8.60 16.85
CA ALA A 50 -5.14 -7.36 16.56
C ALA A 50 -3.90 -7.27 17.43
N HIS A 51 -2.85 -6.65 16.89
CA HIS A 51 -1.58 -6.47 17.58
C HIS A 51 -1.32 -4.98 17.79
N ASP A 52 -0.83 -4.63 18.96
CA ASP A 52 -0.33 -3.28 19.23
C ASP A 52 1.12 -3.09 18.74
N GLU A 53 1.58 -1.87 18.78
CA GLU A 53 2.93 -1.52 18.30
C GLU A 53 4.03 -2.19 19.11
N ASP A 54 3.87 -2.35 20.43
CA ASP A 54 4.89 -2.92 21.31
C ASP A 54 5.08 -4.39 20.99
N ALA A 55 4.00 -5.14 20.88
CA ALA A 55 4.04 -6.55 20.50
C ALA A 55 4.73 -6.76 19.14
N VAL A 56 4.46 -5.87 18.17
CA VAL A 56 5.08 -5.95 16.83
C VAL A 56 6.56 -5.61 16.90
N VAL A 57 6.96 -4.58 17.64
CA VAL A 57 8.38 -4.21 17.81
C VAL A 57 9.15 -5.31 18.51
N ASP A 58 8.61 -5.92 19.57
CA ASP A 58 9.25 -7.02 20.28
C ASP A 58 9.42 -8.25 19.40
N MET A 59 8.40 -8.57 18.60
CA MET A 59 8.47 -9.65 17.62
C MET A 59 9.58 -9.38 16.60
N LEU A 60 9.67 -8.17 16.03
CA LEU A 60 10.71 -7.82 15.06
C LEU A 60 12.11 -7.81 15.69
N ALA A 61 12.25 -7.29 16.91
CA ALA A 61 13.50 -7.30 17.66
C ALA A 61 14.05 -8.73 17.86
N SER A 62 13.16 -9.69 18.16
CA SER A 62 13.54 -11.10 18.29
C SER A 62 13.97 -11.75 16.96
N ARG A 63 13.66 -11.12 15.84
CA ARG A 63 13.91 -11.65 14.48
C ARG A 63 14.96 -10.88 13.68
N ARG A 64 15.57 -9.85 14.24
CA ARG A 64 16.53 -8.95 13.55
C ARG A 64 17.72 -9.65 12.88
N THR A 65 18.03 -10.90 13.27
CA THR A 65 19.07 -11.72 12.63
C THR A 65 18.55 -12.55 11.45
N ARG A 66 17.24 -12.58 11.23
CA ARG A 66 16.57 -13.39 10.19
C ARG A 66 15.96 -12.55 9.09
N VAL A 67 15.68 -11.30 9.36
CA VAL A 67 15.11 -10.33 8.40
C VAL A 67 15.96 -9.07 8.36
N GLU A 68 16.11 -8.51 7.17
CA GLU A 68 16.90 -7.30 6.92
C GLU A 68 16.02 -6.06 6.88
N GLY A 69 14.73 -6.26 6.66
CA GLY A 69 13.79 -5.17 6.51
C GLY A 69 12.37 -5.51 6.95
N VAL A 70 11.54 -4.50 6.85
CA VAL A 70 10.11 -4.57 7.14
C VAL A 70 9.33 -3.83 6.07
N VAL A 71 8.21 -4.41 5.66
CA VAL A 71 7.21 -3.77 4.82
C VAL A 71 6.04 -3.36 5.69
N VAL A 72 5.71 -2.08 5.72
CA VAL A 72 4.49 -1.57 6.34
C VAL A 72 3.46 -1.36 5.24
N THR A 73 2.40 -2.14 5.29
CA THR A 73 1.33 -2.22 4.29
C THR A 73 -0.03 -2.38 5.01
N GLY A 74 -1.05 -2.91 4.34
CA GLY A 74 -2.29 -3.29 4.98
C GLY A 74 -3.51 -2.67 4.33
N GLY A 75 -4.29 -1.89 5.10
CA GLY A 75 -5.28 -0.97 4.58
C GLY A 75 -4.58 0.21 3.91
N GLU A 76 -4.44 1.32 4.62
CA GLU A 76 -3.60 2.45 4.21
C GLU A 76 -2.81 2.98 5.42
N PRO A 77 -1.49 2.70 5.49
CA PRO A 77 -0.67 3.09 6.64
C PRO A 77 -0.63 4.60 6.89
N THR A 78 -0.69 5.42 5.85
CA THR A 78 -0.61 6.88 5.95
C THR A 78 -1.82 7.54 6.61
N LEU A 79 -2.89 6.78 6.87
CA LEU A 79 -4.02 7.26 7.68
C LEU A 79 -3.64 7.46 9.15
N HIS A 80 -2.57 6.82 9.63
CA HIS A 80 -2.08 6.87 10.99
C HIS A 80 -0.84 7.77 11.12
N ALA A 81 -0.89 8.97 10.54
CA ALA A 81 0.28 9.82 10.29
C ALA A 81 1.22 10.00 11.51
N ALA A 82 0.68 10.38 12.67
CA ALA A 82 1.50 10.66 13.86
C ALA A 82 2.11 9.36 14.45
N GLU A 83 1.29 8.31 14.56
CA GLU A 83 1.71 7.01 15.06
C GLU A 83 2.69 6.34 14.09
N LEU A 84 2.46 6.46 12.78
CA LEU A 84 3.31 5.87 11.75
C LEU A 84 4.75 6.39 11.85
N SER A 85 4.95 7.72 11.89
CA SER A 85 6.30 8.29 12.01
C SER A 85 7.01 7.81 13.29
N ALA A 86 6.30 7.79 14.43
CA ALA A 86 6.86 7.32 15.70
C ALA A 86 7.23 5.83 15.63
N PHE A 87 6.38 5.01 15.06
CA PHE A 87 6.61 3.58 14.87
C PHE A 87 7.81 3.32 13.95
N LEU A 88 7.91 4.01 12.79
CA LEU A 88 9.03 3.85 11.86
C LEU A 88 10.37 4.24 12.50
N ARG A 89 10.42 5.25 13.37
CA ARG A 89 11.64 5.56 14.15
C ARG A 89 12.07 4.40 15.05
N ARG A 90 11.11 3.69 15.67
CA ARG A 90 11.40 2.50 16.48
C ARG A 90 11.97 1.38 15.61
N LEU A 91 11.44 1.16 14.42
CA LEU A 91 11.96 0.17 13.47
C LEU A 91 13.36 0.53 12.97
N ARG A 92 13.63 1.82 12.73
CA ARG A 92 14.99 2.30 12.41
C ARG A 92 15.97 2.01 13.53
N ALA A 93 15.58 2.18 14.79
CA ALA A 93 16.41 1.88 15.96
C ALA A 93 16.78 0.38 16.05
N LEU A 94 15.99 -0.51 15.47
CA LEU A 94 16.32 -1.94 15.34
C LEU A 94 17.32 -2.22 14.20
N GLY A 95 17.66 -1.23 13.38
CA GLY A 95 18.54 -1.39 12.21
C GLY A 95 17.86 -1.98 10.97
N LEU A 96 16.53 -2.02 10.92
CA LEU A 96 15.77 -2.57 9.80
C LEU A 96 15.65 -1.56 8.66
N ARG A 97 15.72 -2.04 7.42
CA ARG A 97 15.31 -1.29 6.24
C ARG A 97 13.79 -1.22 6.18
N ILE A 98 13.25 -0.07 5.80
CA ILE A 98 11.80 0.19 5.86
C ILE A 98 11.25 0.42 4.46
N LYS A 99 10.29 -0.41 4.07
CA LYS A 99 9.45 -0.21 2.88
C LYS A 99 8.04 0.18 3.30
N LEU A 100 7.49 1.19 2.64
CA LEU A 100 6.10 1.58 2.76
C LEU A 100 5.34 1.23 1.48
N ASP A 101 4.20 0.53 1.65
CA ASP A 101 3.19 0.38 0.60
C ASP A 101 2.05 1.35 0.89
N THR A 102 1.64 2.14 -0.11
CA THR A 102 0.63 3.18 0.06
C THR A 102 -0.26 3.33 -1.17
N ASN A 103 -1.47 3.80 -0.97
CA ASN A 103 -2.36 4.22 -2.05
C ASN A 103 -2.11 5.68 -2.51
N GLY A 104 -1.21 6.39 -1.84
CA GLY A 104 -0.78 7.72 -2.21
C GLY A 104 -1.76 8.86 -1.87
N SER A 105 -2.82 8.61 -1.11
CA SER A 105 -3.85 9.63 -0.82
C SER A 105 -3.41 10.72 0.18
N ARG A 106 -2.20 10.60 0.76
CA ARG A 106 -1.69 11.49 1.81
C ARG A 106 -0.28 11.99 1.51
N PRO A 107 -0.09 12.87 0.50
CA PRO A 107 1.23 13.39 0.12
C PRO A 107 1.94 14.12 1.26
N GLU A 108 1.20 14.78 2.14
CA GLU A 108 1.75 15.48 3.32
C GLU A 108 2.44 14.50 4.29
N VAL A 109 1.91 13.29 4.46
CA VAL A 109 2.52 12.25 5.29
C VAL A 109 3.77 11.71 4.62
N LEU A 110 3.71 11.42 3.31
CA LEU A 110 4.89 10.98 2.56
C LEU A 110 6.02 11.98 2.65
N ARG A 111 5.72 13.28 2.49
CA ARG A 111 6.71 14.37 2.62
C ARG A 111 7.39 14.33 3.98
N ALA A 112 6.63 14.26 5.06
CA ALA A 112 7.17 14.19 6.42
C ALA A 112 8.07 12.96 6.62
N LEU A 113 7.67 11.79 6.09
CA LEU A 113 8.48 10.56 6.18
C LEU A 113 9.79 10.65 5.38
N PHE A 114 9.79 11.32 4.22
CA PHE A 114 11.00 11.58 3.44
C PHE A 114 11.92 12.60 4.12
N ASP A 115 11.37 13.68 4.64
CA ASP A 115 12.13 14.71 5.36
C ASP A 115 12.87 14.13 6.57
N GLU A 116 12.22 13.19 7.27
CA GLU A 116 12.80 12.46 8.39
C GLU A 116 13.69 11.26 7.97
N ARG A 117 13.80 10.96 6.68
CA ARG A 117 14.57 9.83 6.13
C ARG A 117 14.18 8.48 6.74
N LEU A 118 12.89 8.28 6.94
CA LEU A 118 12.36 7.05 7.56
C LEU A 118 12.14 5.90 6.56
N LEU A 119 12.19 6.16 5.26
CA LEU A 119 11.90 5.17 4.23
C LEU A 119 13.14 4.85 3.40
N ASP A 120 13.34 3.56 3.10
CA ASP A 120 14.35 3.06 2.17
C ASP A 120 13.73 2.65 0.83
N TYR A 121 12.42 2.36 0.83
CA TYR A 121 11.68 1.98 -0.36
C TYR A 121 10.20 2.41 -0.25
N VAL A 122 9.62 2.83 -1.36
CA VAL A 122 8.18 3.10 -1.44
C VAL A 122 7.57 2.36 -2.63
N ALA A 123 6.45 1.67 -2.39
CA ALA A 123 5.61 1.18 -3.47
C ALA A 123 4.25 1.88 -3.40
N MET A 124 3.91 2.64 -4.45
CA MET A 124 2.61 3.28 -4.55
C MET A 124 1.73 2.58 -5.57
N ASP A 125 0.48 2.31 -5.19
CA ASP A 125 -0.50 1.71 -6.08
C ASP A 125 -1.22 2.79 -6.90
N ILE A 126 -1.08 2.73 -8.22
CA ILE A 126 -1.90 3.48 -9.18
C ILE A 126 -3.05 2.57 -9.60
N LYS A 127 -4.25 2.90 -9.15
CA LYS A 127 -5.39 1.97 -9.21
C LYS A 127 -6.27 2.14 -10.45
N ALA A 128 -6.21 3.31 -11.09
CA ALA A 128 -7.05 3.67 -12.24
C ALA A 128 -6.47 4.88 -13.01
N PRO A 129 -6.96 5.16 -14.22
CA PRO A 129 -6.77 6.47 -14.83
C PRO A 129 -7.36 7.58 -13.96
N TRP A 130 -6.72 8.75 -13.89
CA TRP A 130 -7.17 9.86 -13.03
C TRP A 130 -8.66 10.18 -13.19
N ALA A 131 -9.16 10.18 -14.42
CA ALA A 131 -10.57 10.46 -14.72
C ALA A 131 -11.56 9.44 -14.12
N ARG A 132 -11.10 8.22 -13.83
CA ARG A 132 -11.94 7.12 -13.29
C ARG A 132 -11.63 6.78 -11.84
N TYR A 133 -10.67 7.48 -11.23
CA TYR A 133 -10.13 7.10 -9.92
C TYR A 133 -11.20 7.08 -8.83
N ALA A 134 -12.01 8.14 -8.72
CA ALA A 134 -13.08 8.23 -7.74
C ALA A 134 -14.09 7.08 -7.86
N ALA A 135 -14.53 6.80 -9.10
CA ALA A 135 -15.51 5.75 -9.35
C ALA A 135 -14.98 4.35 -9.01
N LEU A 136 -13.72 4.07 -9.36
CA LEU A 136 -13.14 2.74 -9.20
C LEU A 136 -12.57 2.49 -7.80
N THR A 137 -12.19 3.52 -7.06
CA THR A 137 -11.71 3.37 -5.68
C THR A 137 -12.80 3.47 -4.62
N GLY A 138 -14.05 3.72 -5.05
CA GLY A 138 -15.18 3.86 -4.13
C GLY A 138 -15.09 5.08 -3.22
N LEU A 139 -14.34 6.11 -3.62
CA LEU A 139 -14.16 7.34 -2.88
C LEU A 139 -14.71 8.54 -3.69
N PRO A 140 -15.97 8.93 -3.51
CA PRO A 140 -16.64 9.96 -4.34
C PRO A 140 -15.91 11.32 -4.35
N ALA A 141 -15.24 11.66 -3.26
CA ALA A 141 -14.43 12.88 -3.11
C ALA A 141 -12.93 12.57 -3.20
N CYS A 142 -12.51 11.68 -4.13
CA CYS A 142 -11.10 11.38 -4.32
C CYS A 142 -10.34 12.62 -4.79
N ASP A 143 -9.37 13.06 -3.99
CA ASP A 143 -8.47 14.14 -4.37
C ASP A 143 -7.39 13.60 -5.31
N VAL A 144 -7.66 13.72 -6.61
CA VAL A 144 -6.72 13.29 -7.65
C VAL A 144 -5.44 14.13 -7.63
N ALA A 145 -5.52 15.42 -7.27
CA ALA A 145 -4.35 16.29 -7.17
C ALA A 145 -3.39 15.78 -6.08
N ALA A 146 -3.91 15.36 -4.92
CA ALA A 146 -3.09 14.74 -3.87
C ALA A 146 -2.39 13.45 -4.35
N LEU A 147 -3.06 12.64 -5.18
CA LEU A 147 -2.44 11.45 -5.76
C LEU A 147 -1.31 11.81 -6.74
N GLN A 148 -1.52 12.84 -7.58
CA GLN A 148 -0.51 13.34 -8.51
C GLN A 148 0.69 13.93 -7.76
N ASP A 149 0.44 14.67 -6.68
CA ASP A 149 1.49 15.18 -5.79
C ASP A 149 2.30 14.05 -5.16
N SER A 150 1.65 12.97 -4.72
CA SER A 150 2.33 11.77 -4.19
C SER A 150 3.20 11.11 -5.25
N VAL A 151 2.72 10.98 -6.49
CA VAL A 151 3.51 10.43 -7.60
C VAL A 151 4.76 11.28 -7.85
N ALA A 152 4.60 12.61 -7.96
CA ALA A 152 5.72 13.52 -8.18
C ALA A 152 6.72 13.49 -7.00
N LEU A 153 6.21 13.49 -5.78
CA LEU A 153 7.01 13.46 -4.56
C LEU A 153 7.84 12.17 -4.47
N ILE A 154 7.23 11.01 -4.70
CA ILE A 154 7.92 9.71 -4.67
C ILE A 154 9.01 9.66 -5.75
N ALA A 155 8.68 10.02 -6.99
CA ALA A 155 9.63 10.01 -8.10
C ALA A 155 10.82 10.97 -7.88
N GLY A 156 10.58 12.11 -7.23
CA GLY A 156 11.61 13.12 -6.92
C GLY A 156 12.35 12.91 -5.60
N SER A 157 11.95 11.95 -4.76
CA SER A 157 12.48 11.80 -3.39
C SER A 157 13.94 11.31 -3.32
N GLY A 158 14.45 10.67 -4.37
CA GLY A 158 15.72 9.93 -4.34
C GLY A 158 15.65 8.59 -3.59
N VAL A 159 14.53 8.23 -2.99
CA VAL A 159 14.30 6.93 -2.36
C VAL A 159 13.97 5.88 -3.43
N ALA A 160 14.47 4.67 -3.27
CA ALA A 160 14.10 3.56 -4.15
C ALA A 160 12.58 3.36 -4.14
N HIS A 161 11.98 3.21 -5.31
CA HIS A 161 10.54 3.14 -5.41
C HIS A 161 10.05 2.31 -6.60
N GLN A 162 8.77 2.01 -6.59
CA GLN A 162 8.02 1.50 -7.74
C GLN A 162 6.57 1.96 -7.67
N PHE A 163 5.96 2.12 -8.83
CA PHE A 163 4.50 2.21 -8.96
C PHE A 163 3.95 0.83 -9.32
N ARG A 164 2.77 0.50 -8.82
CA ARG A 164 2.14 -0.80 -9.07
C ARG A 164 0.71 -0.59 -9.57
N THR A 165 0.26 -1.45 -10.45
CA THR A 165 -1.14 -1.47 -10.90
C THR A 165 -1.61 -2.91 -11.00
N THR A 166 -2.71 -3.23 -10.34
CA THR A 166 -3.40 -4.51 -10.52
C THR A 166 -4.21 -4.47 -11.81
N ARG A 167 -3.98 -5.42 -12.70
CA ARG A 167 -4.80 -5.60 -13.92
C ARG A 167 -6.12 -6.24 -13.53
N VAL A 168 -7.21 -5.49 -13.73
CA VAL A 168 -8.57 -5.93 -13.42
C VAL A 168 -9.40 -5.77 -14.70
N ASP A 169 -9.17 -6.67 -15.64
CA ASP A 169 -9.72 -6.59 -16.99
C ASP A 169 -11.27 -6.42 -17.05
N PRO A 170 -12.08 -6.96 -16.12
CA PRO A 170 -13.51 -6.65 -16.07
C PRO A 170 -13.85 -5.17 -15.77
N LEU A 171 -12.91 -4.41 -15.19
CA LEU A 171 -13.13 -3.01 -14.80
C LEU A 171 -12.30 -2.01 -15.60
N LEU A 172 -11.17 -2.45 -16.14
CA LEU A 172 -10.19 -1.61 -16.85
C LEU A 172 -9.95 -2.15 -18.25
N SER A 173 -10.09 -1.28 -19.24
CA SER A 173 -9.80 -1.56 -20.64
C SER A 173 -8.31 -1.36 -20.99
N GLU A 174 -7.87 -1.80 -22.15
CA GLU A 174 -6.50 -1.53 -22.65
C GLU A 174 -6.21 -0.03 -22.77
N SER A 175 -7.21 0.80 -23.12
CA SER A 175 -7.05 2.26 -23.11
C SER A 175 -6.88 2.84 -21.72
N ASP A 176 -7.50 2.23 -20.69
CA ASP A 176 -7.26 2.61 -19.30
C ASP A 176 -5.83 2.27 -18.87
N TYR A 177 -5.33 1.08 -19.26
CA TYR A 177 -3.95 0.70 -18.95
C TYR A 177 -2.93 1.59 -19.64
N GLU A 178 -3.20 2.03 -20.86
CA GLU A 178 -2.34 2.99 -21.55
C GLU A 178 -2.37 4.36 -20.85
N ALA A 179 -3.55 4.85 -20.44
CA ALA A 179 -3.67 6.07 -19.65
C ALA A 179 -2.91 5.98 -18.30
N ILE A 180 -2.96 4.82 -17.63
CA ILE A 180 -2.20 4.58 -16.40
C ILE A 180 -0.68 4.64 -16.68
N ARG A 181 -0.19 4.03 -17.77
CA ARG A 181 1.25 4.14 -18.13
C ARG A 181 1.70 5.59 -18.26
N GLN A 182 0.88 6.42 -18.87
CA GLN A 182 1.17 7.85 -19.05
C GLN A 182 1.16 8.66 -17.73
N GLN A 183 0.57 8.12 -16.68
CA GLN A 183 0.57 8.72 -15.34
C GLN A 183 1.87 8.46 -14.57
N ILE A 184 2.66 7.50 -15.00
CA ILE A 184 3.92 7.14 -14.35
C ILE A 184 5.05 8.02 -14.89
N PRO A 185 5.82 8.68 -14.02
CA PRO A 185 6.95 9.50 -14.44
C PRO A 185 8.01 8.68 -15.17
N ASN A 186 8.57 9.25 -16.23
CA ASN A 186 9.65 8.62 -16.99
C ASN A 186 10.82 8.24 -16.08
N GLY A 187 11.29 7.00 -16.23
CA GLY A 187 12.39 6.46 -15.42
C GLY A 187 11.96 5.82 -14.10
N SER A 188 10.71 5.98 -13.69
CA SER A 188 10.17 5.26 -12.52
C SER A 188 9.75 3.84 -12.88
N PRO A 189 10.13 2.83 -12.07
CA PRO A 189 9.66 1.45 -12.29
C PRO A 189 8.15 1.34 -12.15
N HIS A 190 7.50 0.64 -13.09
CA HIS A 190 6.08 0.32 -13.03
C HIS A 190 5.88 -1.20 -13.11
N VAL A 191 5.16 -1.77 -12.15
CA VAL A 191 4.92 -3.20 -12.02
C VAL A 191 3.42 -3.49 -12.20
N TRP A 192 3.11 -4.35 -13.15
CA TRP A 192 1.76 -4.89 -13.33
C TRP A 192 1.56 -6.10 -12.43
N GLN A 193 0.48 -6.09 -11.66
CA GLN A 193 0.09 -7.20 -10.80
C GLN A 193 -1.14 -7.90 -11.38
N THR A 194 -1.15 -9.22 -11.34
CA THR A 194 -2.31 -10.01 -11.76
C THR A 194 -3.37 -9.98 -10.67
N PHE A 195 -4.60 -9.65 -11.05
CA PHE A 195 -5.75 -9.75 -10.16
C PHE A 195 -6.05 -11.22 -9.82
N ARG A 196 -6.37 -11.49 -8.57
CA ARG A 196 -6.81 -12.80 -8.09
C ARG A 196 -8.25 -12.68 -7.58
N PRO A 197 -9.23 -13.32 -8.24
CA PRO A 197 -10.64 -13.15 -7.93
C PRO A 197 -11.10 -13.89 -6.66
N ASP A 198 -10.27 -14.77 -6.11
CA ASP A 198 -10.62 -15.66 -4.99
C ASP A 198 -11.07 -14.90 -3.73
N VAL A 199 -10.49 -13.72 -3.51
CA VAL A 199 -10.84 -12.83 -2.40
C VAL A 199 -10.89 -11.40 -2.91
N CYS A 200 -12.06 -10.76 -2.86
CA CYS A 200 -12.20 -9.33 -3.16
C CYS A 200 -13.34 -8.71 -2.36
N LEU A 201 -13.34 -7.38 -2.27
CA LEU A 201 -14.31 -6.62 -1.46
C LEU A 201 -15.74 -6.72 -2.01
N ALA A 202 -15.90 -6.64 -3.33
CA ALA A 202 -17.19 -6.65 -4.00
C ALA A 202 -17.11 -7.50 -5.28
N PRO A 203 -17.35 -8.81 -5.20
CA PRO A 203 -17.18 -9.75 -6.31
C PRO A 203 -18.21 -9.58 -7.43
N ASP A 204 -19.24 -8.78 -7.25
CA ASP A 204 -20.34 -8.62 -8.22
C ASP A 204 -19.88 -8.17 -9.62
N PHE A 205 -18.77 -7.42 -9.71
CA PHE A 205 -18.21 -7.03 -11.01
C PHE A 205 -17.66 -8.21 -11.82
N LEU A 206 -17.38 -9.36 -11.18
CA LEU A 206 -16.91 -10.57 -11.86
C LEU A 206 -18.02 -11.28 -12.63
N SER A 207 -19.29 -11.06 -12.23
CA SER A 207 -20.45 -11.73 -12.83
C SER A 207 -21.00 -10.99 -14.07
N THR A 208 -20.52 -9.77 -14.36
CA THR A 208 -21.09 -8.93 -15.43
C THR A 208 -20.50 -9.24 -16.82
N ASP A 209 -19.46 -10.06 -16.94
CA ASP A 209 -18.74 -10.28 -18.21
C ASP A 209 -18.83 -11.69 -18.82
N LEU A 210 -19.79 -12.51 -18.39
CA LEU A 210 -20.01 -13.81 -19.05
C LEU A 210 -20.97 -13.76 -20.26
N HIS A 211 -21.41 -12.55 -20.69
CA HIS A 211 -22.40 -12.39 -21.78
C HIS A 211 -22.14 -11.20 -22.72
N ARG A 212 -20.87 -10.89 -23.06
CA ARG A 212 -20.63 -10.02 -24.22
C ARG A 212 -19.53 -10.56 -25.12
#